data_5b2fca2a8793d015813ce3905e658f3d
#
_entry.id   5b2fca2a8793d015813ce3905e658f3d
#
_cell.length_a   1.000
_cell.length_b   1.000
_cell.length_c   1.000
_cell.angle_alpha   90.00
_cell.angle_beta   90.00
_cell.angle_gamma   90.00
#
_symmetry.space_group_name_H-M   'P 1'
#
loop_
_entity.id
_entity.type
_entity.pdbx_description
1 polymer ?
#
loop_
_entity_poly.entity_id
_entity_poly.type
_entity_poly.pdbx_seq_one_letter_code
_entity_poly.pdbx_strand_id
1 'polypeptide(L)'
;MHQEPGRLFREAWITGVLKHFPGDPKPGYITPWSDTPDWERLSAAAVESQVLDFIRLSDGNTAKLTRTQKGRFIALCWIAQIHKHIADPKPAYVADWDDLPAWQQETDADIFERIEQES
;
A
#
# COMPACT_ATOMS: atom_id res chain seq x y z
N MET A 1 -19.60 1.05 11.26
CA MET A 1 -19.85 0.85 9.83
C MET A 1 -18.53 0.45 9.17
N HIS A 2 -18.53 -0.64 8.41
CA HIS A 2 -17.30 -1.15 7.80
C HIS A 2 -17.11 -0.54 6.42
N GLN A 3 -15.90 -0.07 6.15
CA GLN A 3 -15.52 0.34 4.81
C GLN A 3 -15.38 -0.90 3.92
N GLU A 4 -15.50 -0.73 2.61
CA GLU A 4 -15.18 -1.79 1.67
C GLU A 4 -13.73 -2.25 1.85
N PRO A 5 -13.46 -3.56 1.74
CA PRO A 5 -12.07 -4.05 1.82
C PRO A 5 -11.17 -3.36 0.78
N GLY A 6 -10.04 -2.87 1.23
CA GLY A 6 -9.08 -2.18 0.37
C GLY A 6 -9.24 -0.68 0.29
N ARG A 7 -10.42 -0.15 0.67
CA ARG A 7 -10.66 1.30 0.59
C ARG A 7 -9.71 2.07 1.50
N LEU A 8 -9.48 1.60 2.71
CA LEU A 8 -8.55 2.23 3.64
C LEU A 8 -7.14 2.26 3.07
N PHE A 9 -6.69 1.16 2.46
CA PHE A 9 -5.40 1.10 1.79
C PHE A 9 -5.29 2.21 0.73
N ARG A 10 -6.30 2.32 -0.15
CA ARG A 10 -6.28 3.31 -1.22
C ARG A 10 -6.30 4.74 -0.69
N GLU A 11 -7.12 5.00 0.33
CA GLU A 11 -7.18 6.33 0.94
C GLU A 11 -5.83 6.70 1.60
N ALA A 12 -5.19 5.74 2.27
CA ALA A 12 -3.87 5.96 2.84
C ALA A 12 -2.81 6.20 1.76
N TRP A 13 -2.90 5.49 0.64
CA TRP A 13 -2.02 5.72 -0.51
C TRP A 13 -2.17 7.13 -1.05
N ILE A 14 -3.42 7.57 -1.30
CA ILE A 14 -3.68 8.91 -1.82
C ILE A 14 -3.15 9.98 -0.86
N THR A 15 -3.41 9.82 0.44
CA THR A 15 -2.92 10.75 1.46
C THR A 15 -1.40 10.84 1.43
N GLY A 16 -0.72 9.70 1.35
CA GLY A 16 0.73 9.66 1.30
C GLY A 16 1.30 10.29 0.04
N VAL A 17 0.69 10.02 -1.12
CA VAL A 17 1.12 10.62 -2.37
C VAL A 17 1.01 12.14 -2.30
N LEU A 18 -0.12 12.64 -1.82
CA LEU A 18 -0.32 14.10 -1.69
C LEU A 18 0.65 14.74 -0.71
N LYS A 19 1.08 13.99 0.30
CA LYS A 19 2.00 14.50 1.32
C LYS A 19 3.48 14.44 0.88
N HIS A 20 3.87 13.36 0.22
CA HIS A 20 5.29 13.07 -0.01
C HIS A 20 5.76 13.26 -1.44
N PHE A 21 4.87 13.16 -2.44
CA PHE A 21 5.28 13.22 -3.84
C PHE A 21 5.82 14.62 -4.17
N PRO A 22 7.01 14.71 -4.78
CA PRO A 22 7.58 16.01 -5.14
C PRO A 22 6.91 16.56 -6.40
N GLY A 23 6.17 17.64 -6.26
CA GLY A 23 5.45 18.28 -7.37
C GLY A 23 4.04 17.72 -7.53
N ASP A 24 3.50 17.81 -8.75
CA ASP A 24 2.15 17.37 -9.05
C ASP A 24 2.13 15.88 -9.39
N PRO A 25 1.42 15.04 -8.62
CA PRO A 25 1.36 13.62 -8.93
C PRO A 25 0.53 13.35 -10.18
N LYS A 26 0.81 12.22 -10.84
CA LYS A 26 0.00 11.78 -11.97
C LYS A 26 -1.44 11.55 -11.51
N PRO A 27 -2.45 11.93 -12.32
CA PRO A 27 -3.84 11.76 -11.92
C PRO A 27 -4.19 10.32 -11.49
N GLY A 28 -3.59 9.31 -12.13
CA GLY A 28 -3.84 7.92 -11.78
C GLY A 28 -3.38 7.54 -10.38
N TYR A 29 -2.43 8.29 -9.80
CA TYR A 29 -1.96 8.02 -8.44
C TYR A 29 -2.98 8.42 -7.39
N ILE A 30 -3.86 9.37 -7.70
CA ILE A 30 -4.82 9.93 -6.74
C ILE A 30 -6.27 9.74 -7.18
N THR A 31 -6.52 8.83 -8.12
CA THR A 31 -7.89 8.51 -8.54
C THR A 31 -8.69 8.01 -7.33
N PRO A 32 -9.90 8.58 -7.09
CA PRO A 32 -10.73 8.16 -5.97
C PRO A 32 -11.07 6.67 -6.05
N TRP A 33 -11.39 6.08 -4.90
CA TRP A 33 -11.70 4.65 -4.80
C TRP A 33 -12.74 4.19 -5.83
N SER A 34 -13.82 4.95 -5.99
CA SER A 34 -14.91 4.59 -6.89
C SER A 34 -14.49 4.53 -8.37
N ASP A 35 -13.43 5.29 -8.74
CA ASP A 35 -12.93 5.34 -10.11
C ASP A 35 -11.65 4.52 -10.30
N THR A 36 -11.22 3.82 -9.25
CA THR A 36 -10.02 2.99 -9.30
C THR A 36 -10.32 1.69 -10.06
N PRO A 37 -9.44 1.24 -10.98
CA PRO A 37 -9.66 0.00 -11.72
C PRO A 37 -9.86 -1.21 -10.80
N ASP A 38 -10.64 -2.20 -11.27
CA ASP A 38 -10.99 -3.38 -10.47
C ASP A 38 -9.76 -4.11 -9.95
N TRP A 39 -8.72 -4.31 -10.79
CA TRP A 39 -7.54 -5.05 -10.34
C TRP A 39 -6.81 -4.33 -9.21
N GLU A 40 -6.80 -2.99 -9.24
CA GLU A 40 -6.19 -2.22 -8.16
C GLU A 40 -7.01 -2.30 -6.88
N ARG A 41 -8.34 -2.27 -6.98
CA ARG A 41 -9.19 -2.43 -5.80
C ARG A 41 -9.05 -3.81 -5.19
N LEU A 42 -9.00 -4.85 -6.02
CA LEU A 42 -8.78 -6.22 -5.54
C LEU A 42 -7.41 -6.35 -4.87
N SER A 43 -6.39 -5.74 -5.45
CA SER A 43 -5.04 -5.77 -4.90
C SER A 43 -4.97 -5.01 -3.57
N ALA A 44 -5.62 -3.85 -3.50
CA ALA A 44 -5.69 -3.07 -2.26
C ALA A 44 -6.36 -3.88 -1.15
N ALA A 45 -7.45 -4.58 -1.47
CA ALA A 45 -8.15 -5.44 -0.51
C ALA A 45 -7.26 -6.59 -0.04
N ALA A 46 -6.52 -7.20 -0.97
CA ALA A 46 -5.62 -8.31 -0.63
C ALA A 46 -4.49 -7.87 0.30
N VAL A 47 -3.85 -6.73 0.00
CA VAL A 47 -2.75 -6.24 0.84
C VAL A 47 -3.26 -5.80 2.20
N GLU A 48 -4.39 -5.10 2.25
CA GLU A 48 -5.00 -4.71 3.53
C GLU A 48 -5.28 -5.93 4.41
N SER A 49 -5.82 -7.00 3.81
CA SER A 49 -6.08 -8.25 4.52
C SER A 49 -4.80 -8.88 5.04
N GLN A 50 -3.72 -8.86 4.24
CA GLN A 50 -2.42 -9.40 4.66
C GLN A 50 -1.84 -8.62 5.83
N VAL A 51 -1.98 -7.30 5.84
CA VAL A 51 -1.52 -6.49 6.97
C VAL A 51 -2.32 -6.82 8.23
N LEU A 52 -3.64 -6.91 8.13
CA LEU A 52 -4.50 -7.26 9.27
C LEU A 52 -4.15 -8.63 9.83
N ASP A 53 -3.92 -9.61 8.95
CA ASP A 53 -3.50 -10.95 9.38
C ASP A 53 -2.14 -10.91 10.06
N PHE A 54 -1.21 -10.13 9.54
CA PHE A 54 0.12 -10.00 10.12
C PHE A 54 0.05 -9.41 11.53
N ILE A 55 -0.76 -8.35 11.69
CA ILE A 55 -0.97 -7.72 13.01
C ILE A 55 -1.54 -8.75 13.98
N ARG A 56 -2.58 -9.48 13.57
CA ARG A 56 -3.24 -10.49 14.40
C ARG A 56 -2.30 -11.63 14.76
N LEU A 57 -1.58 -12.16 13.76
CA LEU A 57 -0.69 -13.30 13.98
C LEU A 57 0.52 -12.96 14.87
N SER A 58 0.86 -11.70 14.96
CA SER A 58 1.94 -11.23 15.83
C SER A 58 1.45 -10.80 17.22
N ASP A 59 0.16 -10.96 17.50
CA ASP A 59 -0.47 -10.49 18.74
C ASP A 59 -0.23 -8.97 18.95
N GLY A 60 -0.28 -8.21 17.86
CA GLY A 60 -0.09 -6.76 17.92
C GLY A 60 1.36 -6.31 18.00
N ASN A 61 2.30 -7.23 17.91
CA ASN A 61 3.73 -6.87 18.04
C ASN A 61 4.31 -6.19 16.80
N THR A 62 3.50 -6.00 15.75
CA THR A 62 3.93 -5.18 14.61
C THR A 62 4.25 -3.74 15.03
N ALA A 63 3.72 -3.28 16.17
CA ALA A 63 4.07 -1.96 16.70
C ALA A 63 5.57 -1.82 16.99
N LYS A 64 6.27 -2.93 17.19
CA LYS A 64 7.71 -2.96 17.43
C LYS A 64 8.55 -2.90 16.16
N LEU A 65 7.93 -3.04 15.00
CA LEU A 65 8.63 -2.95 13.72
C LEU A 65 9.02 -1.50 13.43
N THR A 66 10.14 -1.34 12.72
CA THR A 66 10.53 -0.03 12.22
C THR A 66 9.64 0.38 11.04
N ARG A 67 9.59 1.68 10.74
CA ARG A 67 8.87 2.15 9.56
C ARG A 67 9.38 1.49 8.29
N THR A 68 10.69 1.28 8.19
CA THR A 68 11.28 0.60 7.03
C THR A 68 10.74 -0.83 6.88
N GLN A 69 10.67 -1.56 7.98
CA GLN A 69 10.13 -2.93 7.95
C GLN A 69 8.67 -2.94 7.52
N LYS A 70 7.88 -2.01 8.04
CA LYS A 70 6.47 -1.88 7.68
C LYS A 70 6.29 -1.55 6.20
N GLY A 71 7.06 -0.59 5.71
CA GLY A 71 7.01 -0.20 4.31
C GLY A 71 7.43 -1.32 3.37
N ARG A 72 8.48 -2.06 3.71
CA ARG A 72 8.93 -3.21 2.93
C ARG A 72 7.84 -4.27 2.79
N PHE A 73 7.09 -4.50 3.85
CA PHE A 73 5.99 -5.47 3.83
C PHE A 73 4.93 -5.05 2.80
N ILE A 74 4.52 -3.78 2.84
CA ILE A 74 3.54 -3.24 1.89
C ILE A 74 4.07 -3.38 0.47
N ALA A 75 5.31 -2.95 0.23
CA ALA A 75 5.90 -2.97 -1.11
C ALA A 75 5.94 -4.38 -1.68
N LEU A 76 6.36 -5.35 -0.89
CA LEU A 76 6.47 -6.74 -1.35
C LEU A 76 5.10 -7.35 -1.65
N CYS A 77 4.13 -7.10 -0.77
CA CYS A 77 2.76 -7.59 -1.00
C CYS A 77 2.15 -6.97 -2.26
N TRP A 78 2.41 -5.69 -2.49
CA TRP A 78 1.91 -5.01 -3.69
C TRP A 78 2.55 -5.56 -4.97
N ILE A 79 3.86 -5.79 -4.96
CA ILE A 79 4.57 -6.39 -6.10
C ILE A 79 3.95 -7.73 -6.46
N ALA A 80 3.64 -8.56 -5.47
CA ALA A 80 2.99 -9.84 -5.70
C ALA A 80 1.63 -9.68 -6.39
N GLN A 81 0.87 -8.66 -6.01
CA GLN A 81 -0.41 -8.38 -6.64
C GLN A 81 -0.24 -7.90 -8.09
N ILE A 82 0.78 -7.09 -8.35
CA ILE A 82 1.06 -6.66 -9.72
C ILE A 82 1.35 -7.88 -10.61
N HIS A 83 2.18 -8.80 -10.13
CA HIS A 83 2.48 -10.02 -10.88
C HIS A 83 1.24 -10.90 -11.07
N LYS A 84 0.32 -10.88 -10.12
CA LYS A 84 -0.92 -11.66 -10.24
C LYS A 84 -1.82 -11.14 -11.35
N HIS A 85 -1.92 -9.82 -11.50
CA HIS A 85 -2.90 -9.20 -12.38
C HIS A 85 -2.34 -8.70 -13.72
N ILE A 86 -1.04 -8.48 -13.81
CA ILE A 86 -0.40 -7.91 -15.01
C ILE A 86 0.67 -8.88 -15.48
N ALA A 87 0.50 -9.37 -16.73
CA ALA A 87 1.39 -10.40 -17.28
C ALA A 87 2.82 -9.91 -17.49
N ASP A 88 2.99 -8.64 -17.87
CA ASP A 88 4.31 -8.10 -18.22
C ASP A 88 4.43 -6.67 -17.67
N PRO A 89 4.57 -6.54 -16.35
CA PRO A 89 4.60 -5.21 -15.72
C PRO A 89 5.90 -4.46 -16.05
N LYS A 90 5.80 -3.13 -16.07
CA LYS A 90 6.99 -2.28 -16.21
C LYS A 90 7.91 -2.52 -15.01
N PRO A 91 9.23 -2.56 -15.24
CA PRO A 91 10.19 -2.81 -14.14
C PRO A 91 10.04 -1.89 -12.94
N ALA A 92 9.68 -0.62 -13.16
CA ALA A 92 9.49 0.34 -12.07
C ALA A 92 8.35 -0.05 -11.12
N TYR A 93 7.36 -0.80 -11.60
CA TYR A 93 6.21 -1.21 -10.78
C TYR A 93 6.52 -2.38 -9.87
N VAL A 94 7.60 -3.11 -10.16
CA VAL A 94 8.02 -4.28 -9.39
C VAL A 94 9.44 -4.11 -8.85
N ALA A 95 9.87 -2.85 -8.71
CA ALA A 95 11.21 -2.54 -8.20
C ALA A 95 11.31 -2.92 -6.72
N ASP A 96 12.48 -3.42 -6.34
CA ASP A 96 12.75 -3.77 -4.96
C ASP A 96 12.71 -2.51 -4.07
N TRP A 97 12.47 -2.71 -2.78
CA TRP A 97 12.34 -1.62 -1.81
C TRP A 97 13.44 -0.58 -1.91
N ASP A 98 14.69 -1.03 -1.98
CA ASP A 98 15.83 -0.12 -1.99
C ASP A 98 15.90 0.74 -3.27
N ASP A 99 15.21 0.32 -4.33
CA ASP A 99 15.16 1.05 -5.60
C ASP A 99 13.92 1.93 -5.74
N LEU A 100 13.02 1.89 -4.76
CA LEU A 100 11.84 2.74 -4.78
C LEU A 100 12.21 4.18 -4.41
N PRO A 101 11.55 5.18 -5.01
CA PRO A 101 11.78 6.58 -4.63
C PRO A 101 11.36 6.82 -3.18
N ALA A 102 11.99 7.80 -2.53
CA ALA A 102 11.74 8.09 -1.12
C ALA A 102 10.27 8.36 -0.83
N TRP A 103 9.56 9.07 -1.72
CA TRP A 103 8.15 9.39 -1.51
C TRP A 103 7.29 8.13 -1.43
N GLN A 104 7.63 7.11 -2.23
CA GLN A 104 6.89 5.86 -2.23
C GLN A 104 7.21 5.03 -0.98
N GLN A 105 8.47 5.02 -0.55
CA GLN A 105 8.85 4.34 0.68
C GLN A 105 8.10 4.91 1.88
N GLU A 106 8.03 6.24 1.97
CA GLU A 106 7.29 6.90 3.06
C GLU A 106 5.79 6.61 2.98
N THR A 107 5.23 6.62 1.78
CA THR A 107 3.81 6.32 1.58
C THR A 107 3.48 4.90 2.01
N ASP A 108 4.31 3.93 1.64
CA ASP A 108 4.08 2.53 2.00
C ASP A 108 4.12 2.34 3.53
N ALA A 109 5.07 2.99 4.22
CA ALA A 109 5.13 2.94 5.67
C ALA A 109 3.88 3.56 6.30
N ASP A 110 3.42 4.69 5.76
CA ASP A 110 2.21 5.35 6.23
C ASP A 110 0.98 4.44 6.08
N ILE A 111 0.89 3.70 4.97
CA ILE A 111 -0.22 2.77 4.73
C ILE A 111 -0.28 1.72 5.83
N PHE A 112 0.84 1.09 6.12
CA PHE A 112 0.90 0.05 7.17
C PHE A 112 0.46 0.63 8.51
N GLU A 113 1.00 1.77 8.89
CA GLU A 113 0.69 2.41 10.17
C GLU A 113 -0.77 2.84 10.26
N ARG A 114 -1.34 3.31 9.15
CA ARG A 114 -2.75 3.67 9.10
C ARG A 114 -3.65 2.45 9.37
N ILE A 115 -3.32 1.34 8.77
CA ILE A 115 -4.07 0.09 9.00
C ILE A 115 -3.90 -0.37 10.44
N GLU A 116 -2.69 -0.27 11.01
CA GLU A 116 -2.46 -0.59 12.42
C GLU A 116 -3.35 0.24 13.35
N GLN A 117 -3.44 1.55 13.09
CA GLN A 117 -4.19 2.47 13.93
C GLN A 117 -5.69 2.16 13.93
N GLU A 118 -6.21 1.63 12.84
CA GLU A 118 -7.63 1.35 12.69
C GLU A 118 -7.98 -0.13 12.87
N SER A 119 -7.02 -0.94 13.24
CA SER A 119 -7.25 -2.36 13.48
C SER A 119 -7.78 -2.64 14.89
#